data_a1422e32c3977ef69123a1359604562c
#
_entry.id   a1422e32c3977ef69123a1359604562c
#
_cell.length_a   1.000
_cell.length_b   1.000
_cell.length_c   1.000
_cell.angle_alpha   90.00
_cell.angle_beta   90.00
_cell.angle_gamma   90.00
#
_symmetry.space_group_name_H-M   'P 1'
#
loop_
_entity.id
_entity.type
_entity.pdbx_description
1 polymer ?
#
loop_
_entity_poly.entity_id
_entity_poly.type
_entity_poly.pdbx_seq_one_letter_code
_entity_poly.pdbx_strand_id
1 'polypeptide(L)'
;MQTEILKSWLESECNEELPKVCTWLTVNKLTLNALKSNCHLSSRPKGSNFPFSVNIRITDSNSNTSQPLEIKNYIKYIGVLIDSNPSWKYHVDYIRQKASESIGIIAKLRHFVSRHVLLTLYCCLILPYLNYGISACGQAAETHLHKLLVLQKRAFRLMFFS
;
A
#
# COMPACT_ATOMS: atom_id res chain seq x y z
N MET A 1 17.00 0.54 -26.58
CA MET A 1 17.30 -0.88 -26.89
C MET A 1 17.12 -1.82 -25.69
N GLN A 2 17.88 -1.70 -24.60
CA GLN A 2 17.71 -2.60 -23.41
C GLN A 2 16.33 -2.51 -22.75
N THR A 3 15.73 -1.33 -22.65
CA THR A 3 14.41 -1.11 -22.05
C THR A 3 13.28 -1.72 -22.88
N GLU A 4 13.39 -1.70 -24.20
CA GLU A 4 12.39 -2.31 -25.10
C GLU A 4 12.45 -3.83 -25.09
N ILE A 5 13.66 -4.41 -25.01
CA ILE A 5 13.86 -5.85 -24.86
C ILE A 5 13.25 -6.33 -23.54
N LEU A 6 13.50 -5.60 -22.45
CA LEU A 6 12.95 -5.93 -21.14
C LEU A 6 11.41 -5.82 -21.13
N LYS A 7 10.85 -4.80 -21.79
CA LYS A 7 9.41 -4.64 -21.95
C LYS A 7 8.79 -5.82 -22.69
N SER A 8 9.32 -6.13 -23.87
CA SER A 8 8.83 -7.22 -24.70
C SER A 8 8.92 -8.58 -23.98
N TRP A 9 10.01 -8.82 -23.26
CA TRP A 9 10.16 -10.03 -22.46
C TRP A 9 9.13 -10.10 -21.32
N LEU A 10 8.94 -9.01 -20.55
CA LEU A 10 7.95 -8.96 -19.48
C LEU A 10 6.51 -9.16 -20.01
N GLU A 11 6.17 -8.56 -21.14
CA GLU A 11 4.85 -8.72 -21.76
C GLU A 11 4.62 -10.17 -22.19
N SER A 12 5.61 -10.78 -22.83
CA SER A 12 5.53 -12.18 -23.27
C SER A 12 5.36 -13.12 -22.09
N GLU A 13 6.26 -13.04 -21.11
CA GLU A 13 6.27 -13.92 -19.95
C GLU A 13 4.98 -13.79 -19.12
N CYS A 14 4.56 -12.56 -18.83
CA CYS A 14 3.34 -12.35 -18.06
C CYS A 14 2.09 -12.83 -18.80
N ASN A 15 1.99 -12.58 -20.10
CA ASN A 15 0.83 -13.01 -20.90
C ASN A 15 0.81 -14.54 -21.13
N GLU A 16 1.94 -15.24 -21.03
CA GLU A 16 2.02 -16.69 -21.05
C GLU A 16 1.63 -17.33 -19.71
N GLU A 17 2.06 -16.73 -18.59
CA GLU A 17 1.81 -17.28 -17.24
C GLU A 17 0.39 -16.98 -16.70
N LEU A 18 -0.17 -15.81 -17.02
CA LEU A 18 -1.50 -15.42 -16.51
C LEU A 18 -2.62 -16.40 -16.87
N PRO A 19 -2.71 -16.98 -18.09
CA PRO A 19 -3.71 -18.01 -18.40
C PRO A 19 -3.60 -19.25 -17.52
N LYS A 20 -2.38 -19.65 -17.13
CA LYS A 20 -2.14 -20.78 -16.22
C LYS A 20 -2.73 -20.49 -14.84
N VAL A 21 -2.54 -19.25 -14.34
CA VAL A 21 -3.14 -18.78 -13.07
C VAL A 21 -4.67 -18.77 -13.17
N CYS A 22 -5.23 -18.28 -14.29
CA CYS A 22 -6.68 -18.28 -14.51
C CYS A 22 -7.26 -19.71 -14.51
N THR A 23 -6.58 -20.64 -15.16
CA THR A 23 -6.95 -22.05 -15.16
C THR A 23 -6.89 -22.66 -13.77
N TRP A 24 -5.83 -22.36 -13.00
CA TRP A 24 -5.71 -22.81 -11.61
C TRP A 24 -6.85 -22.29 -10.73
N LEU A 25 -7.21 -21.01 -10.87
CA LEU A 25 -8.34 -20.41 -10.14
C LEU A 25 -9.65 -21.15 -10.48
N THR A 26 -9.92 -21.40 -11.76
CA THR A 26 -11.11 -22.10 -12.21
C THR A 26 -11.20 -23.52 -11.64
N VAL A 27 -10.10 -24.28 -11.66
CA VAL A 27 -10.02 -25.63 -11.08
C VAL A 27 -10.34 -25.61 -9.58
N ASN A 28 -9.88 -24.56 -8.87
CA ASN A 28 -10.14 -24.38 -7.44
C ASN A 28 -11.49 -23.70 -7.14
N LYS A 29 -12.39 -23.55 -8.13
CA LYS A 29 -13.71 -22.91 -8.01
C LYS A 29 -13.62 -21.46 -7.51
N LEU A 30 -12.55 -20.76 -7.85
CA LEU A 30 -12.34 -19.35 -7.55
C LEU A 30 -12.62 -18.53 -8.80
N THR A 31 -13.37 -17.43 -8.64
CA THR A 31 -13.67 -16.51 -9.74
C THR A 31 -12.73 -15.32 -9.68
N LEU A 32 -12.01 -15.08 -10.78
CA LEU A 32 -11.18 -13.90 -10.92
C LEU A 32 -12.05 -12.66 -11.17
N ASN A 33 -11.81 -11.60 -10.42
CA ASN A 33 -12.41 -10.31 -10.69
C ASN A 33 -11.42 -9.42 -11.47
N ALA A 34 -11.52 -9.44 -12.79
CA ALA A 34 -10.63 -8.70 -13.67
C ALA A 34 -10.66 -7.19 -13.43
N LEU A 35 -11.84 -6.61 -13.09
CA LEU A 35 -12.00 -5.18 -12.80
C LEU A 35 -11.26 -4.73 -11.53
N LYS A 36 -11.05 -5.63 -10.58
CA LYS A 36 -10.30 -5.36 -9.34
C LYS A 36 -8.84 -5.78 -9.41
N SER A 37 -8.44 -6.44 -10.49
CA SER A 37 -7.08 -6.88 -10.72
C SER A 37 -6.25 -5.76 -11.33
N ASN A 38 -5.08 -5.50 -10.77
CA ASN A 38 -4.18 -4.45 -11.23
C ASN A 38 -2.76 -5.01 -11.36
N CYS A 39 -1.99 -4.43 -12.24
CA CYS A 39 -0.57 -4.71 -12.38
C CYS A 39 0.25 -3.64 -11.64
N HIS A 40 1.31 -4.07 -11.00
CA HIS A 40 2.26 -3.18 -10.36
C HIS A 40 3.67 -3.58 -10.72
N LEU A 41 4.43 -2.60 -11.24
CA LEU A 41 5.83 -2.79 -11.59
C LEU A 41 6.68 -2.10 -10.53
N SER A 42 7.51 -2.87 -9.83
CA SER A 42 8.45 -2.35 -8.83
C SER A 42 9.88 -2.48 -9.33
N SER A 43 10.66 -1.40 -9.20
CA SER A 43 12.10 -1.42 -9.53
C SER A 43 12.93 -1.04 -8.32
N ARG A 44 14.18 -1.50 -8.28
CA ARG A 44 15.14 -0.99 -7.28
C ARG A 44 15.48 0.48 -7.58
N PRO A 45 15.72 1.30 -6.53
CA PRO A 45 15.89 2.75 -6.68
C PRO A 45 17.24 3.07 -7.33
N LYS A 46 17.27 3.14 -8.64
CA LYS A 46 18.25 3.90 -9.40
C LYS A 46 17.51 4.65 -10.51
N GLY A 47 16.72 5.65 -10.10
CA GLY A 47 16.37 6.77 -10.97
C GLY A 47 15.45 6.50 -12.15
N SER A 48 14.79 5.36 -12.25
CA SER A 48 13.89 5.12 -13.36
C SER A 48 12.48 4.76 -12.87
N ASN A 49 11.58 5.73 -12.99
CA ASN A 49 10.20 5.37 -13.32
C ASN A 49 10.30 4.45 -14.54
N PHE A 50 9.58 3.33 -14.54
CA PHE A 50 9.52 2.51 -15.76
C PHE A 50 9.01 3.40 -16.90
N PRO A 51 9.84 3.71 -17.90
CA PRO A 51 9.50 4.69 -18.93
C PRO A 51 8.54 4.12 -19.98
N PHE A 52 7.97 2.94 -19.74
CA PHE A 52 7.13 2.23 -20.69
C PHE A 52 5.85 1.69 -20.06
N SER A 53 4.78 1.78 -20.82
CA SER A 53 3.53 1.06 -20.54
C SER A 53 3.70 -0.39 -20.97
N VAL A 54 3.38 -1.33 -20.09
CA VAL A 54 3.38 -2.78 -20.38
C VAL A 54 1.96 -3.21 -20.68
N ASN A 55 1.75 -3.98 -21.75
CA ASN A 55 0.43 -4.47 -22.14
C ASN A 55 0.24 -5.90 -21.62
N ILE A 56 -0.18 -6.01 -20.37
CA ILE A 56 -0.50 -7.28 -19.73
C ILE A 56 -2.02 -7.47 -19.80
N ARG A 57 -2.46 -8.63 -20.26
CA ARG A 57 -3.87 -8.97 -20.42
C ARG A 57 -4.29 -10.10 -19.51
N ILE A 58 -5.49 -9.98 -18.96
CA ILE A 58 -6.08 -11.02 -18.15
C ILE A 58 -7.42 -11.43 -18.75
N THR A 59 -7.69 -12.74 -18.74
CA THR A 59 -8.95 -13.27 -19.24
C THR A 59 -9.91 -13.45 -18.07
N ASP A 60 -11.07 -12.82 -18.15
CA ASP A 60 -12.12 -12.98 -17.16
C ASP A 60 -12.76 -14.38 -17.29
N SER A 61 -12.84 -15.10 -16.17
CA SER A 61 -13.38 -16.47 -16.12
C SER A 61 -14.88 -16.53 -16.51
N ASN A 62 -15.62 -15.43 -16.36
CA ASN A 62 -17.07 -15.42 -16.61
C ASN A 62 -17.45 -14.98 -18.03
N SER A 63 -16.69 -14.06 -18.62
CA SER A 63 -17.02 -13.46 -19.93
C SER A 63 -16.11 -13.93 -21.05
N ASN A 64 -15.06 -14.67 -20.74
CA ASN A 64 -14.00 -15.10 -21.69
C ASN A 64 -13.41 -13.92 -22.48
N THR A 65 -13.56 -12.69 -21.96
CA THR A 65 -13.04 -11.47 -22.57
C THR A 65 -11.64 -11.17 -22.01
N SER A 66 -10.70 -10.90 -22.89
CA SER A 66 -9.36 -10.49 -22.53
C SER A 66 -9.35 -8.97 -22.28
N GLN A 67 -9.03 -8.55 -21.06
CA GLN A 67 -8.95 -7.14 -20.70
C GLN A 67 -7.52 -6.74 -20.34
N PRO A 68 -7.07 -5.53 -20.73
CA PRO A 68 -5.78 -5.02 -20.31
C PRO A 68 -5.79 -4.72 -18.81
N LEU A 69 -4.74 -5.10 -18.10
CA LEU A 69 -4.56 -4.75 -16.69
C LEU A 69 -4.10 -3.30 -16.55
N GLU A 70 -4.72 -2.57 -15.64
CA GLU A 70 -4.30 -1.22 -15.29
C GLU A 70 -2.98 -1.24 -14.52
N ILE A 71 -1.99 -0.50 -15.00
CA ILE A 71 -0.71 -0.35 -14.30
C ILE A 71 -0.84 0.79 -13.31
N LYS A 72 -0.60 0.50 -12.02
CA LYS A 72 -0.66 1.49 -10.95
C LYS A 72 0.71 1.81 -10.38
N ASN A 73 0.95 3.09 -10.09
CA ASN A 73 2.17 3.56 -9.44
C ASN A 73 2.27 3.09 -7.99
N TYR A 74 1.15 2.76 -7.38
CA TYR A 74 1.10 2.11 -6.06
C TYR A 74 -0.11 1.18 -5.98
N ILE A 75 0.02 0.12 -5.23
CA ILE A 75 -1.07 -0.83 -4.94
C ILE A 75 -1.25 -0.98 -3.43
N LYS A 76 -2.47 -1.31 -3.04
CA LYS A 76 -2.78 -1.70 -1.66
C LYS A 76 -2.78 -3.22 -1.57
N TYR A 77 -1.78 -3.78 -0.88
CA TYR A 77 -1.64 -5.21 -0.64
C TYR A 77 -1.73 -5.49 0.85
N ILE A 78 -2.74 -6.24 1.26
CA ILE A 78 -3.02 -6.57 2.67
C ILE A 78 -2.89 -5.32 3.58
N GLY A 79 -3.53 -4.20 3.17
CA GLY A 79 -3.51 -2.96 3.94
C GLY A 79 -2.25 -2.08 3.83
N VAL A 80 -1.16 -2.60 3.27
CA VAL A 80 0.08 -1.86 3.02
C VAL A 80 0.05 -1.26 1.62
N LEU A 81 0.44 0.00 1.47
CA LEU A 81 0.59 0.65 0.16
C LEU A 81 2.03 0.44 -0.31
N ILE A 82 2.18 -0.27 -1.42
CA ILE A 82 3.47 -0.57 -2.06
C ILE A 82 3.59 0.33 -3.28
N ASP A 83 4.63 1.15 -3.35
CA ASP A 83 4.92 2.04 -4.47
C ASP A 83 5.94 1.43 -5.45
N SER A 84 5.92 1.87 -6.70
CA SER A 84 6.81 1.39 -7.77
C SER A 84 8.29 1.61 -7.45
N ASN A 85 8.57 2.67 -6.73
CA ASN A 85 9.87 2.91 -6.12
C ASN A 85 9.71 2.67 -4.61
N PRO A 86 10.35 1.67 -4.00
CA PRO A 86 10.13 1.29 -2.59
C PRO A 86 10.62 2.38 -1.62
N SER A 87 10.08 3.57 -1.77
CA SER A 87 10.30 4.73 -0.90
C SER A 87 9.40 4.71 0.32
N TRP A 88 8.31 3.93 0.27
CA TRP A 88 7.26 3.85 1.29
C TRP A 88 6.54 5.18 1.56
N LYS A 89 6.74 6.18 0.70
CA LYS A 89 6.16 7.51 0.85
C LYS A 89 4.63 7.46 0.95
N TYR A 90 3.98 6.75 0.03
CA TYR A 90 2.51 6.65 0.00
C TYR A 90 1.97 5.96 1.25
N HIS A 91 2.65 4.92 1.73
CA HIS A 91 2.23 4.20 2.94
C HIS A 91 2.41 5.06 4.20
N VAL A 92 3.55 5.72 4.34
CA VAL A 92 3.81 6.62 5.46
C VAL A 92 2.83 7.80 5.48
N ASP A 93 2.53 8.39 4.32
CA ASP A 93 1.56 9.48 4.23
C ASP A 93 0.13 9.00 4.56
N TYR A 94 -0.24 7.78 4.17
CA TYR A 94 -1.50 7.15 4.57
C TYR A 94 -1.58 6.96 6.10
N ILE A 95 -0.55 6.38 6.73
CA ILE A 95 -0.48 6.22 8.19
C ILE A 95 -0.57 7.59 8.87
N ARG A 96 0.17 8.58 8.37
CA ARG A 96 0.17 9.95 8.89
C ARG A 96 -1.23 10.56 8.88
N GLN A 97 -1.96 10.39 7.80
CA GLN A 97 -3.34 10.87 7.70
C GLN A 97 -4.23 10.19 8.75
N LYS A 98 -4.23 8.86 8.83
CA LYS A 98 -5.05 8.09 9.78
C LYS A 98 -4.71 8.41 11.23
N ALA A 99 -3.42 8.50 11.56
CA ALA A 99 -2.97 8.90 12.89
C ALA A 99 -3.41 10.34 13.22
N SER A 100 -3.35 11.29 12.27
CA SER A 100 -3.79 12.67 12.49
C SER A 100 -5.29 12.76 12.74
N GLU A 101 -6.12 12.00 12.03
CA GLU A 101 -7.56 11.91 12.27
C GLU A 101 -7.83 11.44 13.71
N SER A 102 -7.15 10.38 14.15
CA SER A 102 -7.26 9.82 15.49
C SER A 102 -6.76 10.76 16.58
N ILE A 103 -5.67 11.50 16.34
CA ILE A 103 -5.17 12.55 17.25
C ILE A 103 -6.21 13.67 17.41
N GLY A 104 -6.92 14.02 16.34
CA GLY A 104 -8.03 14.98 16.40
C GLY A 104 -9.15 14.54 17.33
N ILE A 105 -9.48 13.25 17.37
CA ILE A 105 -10.46 12.68 18.31
C ILE A 105 -9.94 12.79 19.75
N ILE A 106 -8.71 12.38 20.02
CA ILE A 106 -8.07 12.48 21.34
C ILE A 106 -8.06 13.94 21.82
N ALA A 107 -7.73 14.90 20.94
CA ALA A 107 -7.70 16.33 21.28
C ALA A 107 -9.06 16.87 21.71
N LYS A 108 -10.15 16.38 21.11
CA LYS A 108 -11.51 16.78 21.49
C LYS A 108 -11.95 16.14 22.82
N LEU A 109 -11.57 14.88 23.04
CA LEU A 109 -12.00 14.11 24.21
C LEU A 109 -11.18 14.40 25.48
N ARG A 110 -9.97 14.95 25.38
CA ARG A 110 -9.03 15.12 26.49
C ARG A 110 -9.61 15.87 27.71
N HIS A 111 -10.60 16.74 27.50
CA HIS A 111 -11.24 17.51 28.56
C HIS A 111 -12.43 16.79 29.22
N PHE A 112 -12.88 15.69 28.65
CA PHE A 112 -14.08 14.97 29.07
C PHE A 112 -13.81 13.60 29.68
N VAL A 113 -12.63 13.04 29.42
CA VAL A 113 -12.30 11.66 29.82
C VAL A 113 -10.99 11.60 30.60
N SER A 114 -10.84 10.55 31.40
CA SER A 114 -9.61 10.32 32.16
C SER A 114 -8.42 9.98 31.28
N ARG A 115 -7.20 10.18 31.79
CA ARG A 115 -5.94 9.84 31.09
C ARG A 115 -5.88 8.37 30.71
N HIS A 116 -6.43 7.47 31.52
CA HIS A 116 -6.45 6.04 31.22
C HIS A 116 -7.27 5.74 29.97
N VAL A 117 -8.44 6.40 29.81
CA VAL A 117 -9.28 6.27 28.61
C VAL A 117 -8.55 6.84 27.39
N LEU A 118 -7.85 7.98 27.51
CA LEU A 118 -7.06 8.56 26.42
C LEU A 118 -5.93 7.61 25.97
N LEU A 119 -5.27 6.95 26.93
CA LEU A 119 -4.24 5.96 26.62
C LEU A 119 -4.82 4.72 25.90
N THR A 120 -5.98 4.27 26.34
CA THR A 120 -6.70 3.18 25.66
C THR A 120 -7.07 3.57 24.23
N LEU A 121 -7.57 4.79 24.01
CA LEU A 121 -7.87 5.31 22.67
C LEU A 121 -6.60 5.38 21.80
N TYR A 122 -5.48 5.83 22.37
CA TYR A 122 -4.20 5.81 21.66
C TYR A 122 -3.79 4.40 21.23
N CYS A 123 -3.87 3.44 22.14
CA CYS A 123 -3.53 2.05 21.85
C CYS A 123 -4.45 1.40 20.82
N CYS A 124 -5.73 1.79 20.76
CA CYS A 124 -6.70 1.22 19.83
C CYS A 124 -6.71 1.94 18.46
N LEU A 125 -6.53 3.26 18.42
CA LEU A 125 -6.74 4.05 17.22
C LEU A 125 -5.45 4.49 16.51
N ILE A 126 -4.33 4.61 17.22
CA ILE A 126 -3.07 5.11 16.65
C ILE A 126 -2.03 4.02 16.55
N LEU A 127 -1.79 3.31 17.64
CA LEU A 127 -0.72 2.32 17.75
C LEU A 127 -0.83 1.20 16.68
N PRO A 128 -2.03 0.68 16.33
CA PRO A 128 -2.15 -0.34 15.29
C PRO A 128 -1.67 0.15 13.91
N TYR A 129 -1.96 1.41 13.56
CA TYR A 129 -1.47 1.97 12.30
C TYR A 129 0.05 2.14 12.28
N LEU A 130 0.66 2.50 13.42
CA LEU A 130 2.11 2.65 13.51
C LEU A 130 2.84 1.30 13.46
N ASN A 131 2.26 0.27 14.08
CA ASN A 131 2.89 -1.06 14.14
C ASN A 131 2.62 -1.91 12.90
N TYR A 132 1.47 -1.67 12.23
CA TYR A 132 1.10 -2.47 11.07
C TYR A 132 2.03 -2.18 9.89
N GLY A 133 2.64 -3.23 9.37
CA GLY A 133 3.56 -3.13 8.24
C GLY A 133 4.93 -2.55 8.59
N ILE A 134 5.26 -2.29 9.88
CA ILE A 134 6.55 -1.71 10.29
C ILE A 134 7.74 -2.54 9.82
N SER A 135 7.60 -3.86 9.73
CA SER A 135 8.61 -4.76 9.19
C SER A 135 8.92 -4.49 7.71
N ALA A 136 7.93 -3.99 6.96
CA ALA A 136 8.09 -3.63 5.56
C ALA A 136 8.57 -2.17 5.41
N CYS A 137 7.84 -1.22 6.03
CA CYS A 137 8.11 0.20 5.86
C CYS A 137 9.15 0.79 6.83
N GLY A 138 9.65 0.00 7.79
CA GLY A 138 10.67 0.44 8.75
C GLY A 138 12.02 0.80 8.11
N GLN A 139 12.26 0.37 6.87
CA GLN A 139 13.42 0.74 6.06
C GLN A 139 13.17 2.01 5.21
N ALA A 140 12.04 2.69 5.36
CA ALA A 140 11.77 3.95 4.71
C ALA A 140 12.80 5.01 5.08
N ALA A 141 13.00 6.01 4.21
CA ALA A 141 13.91 7.12 4.49
C ALA A 141 13.56 7.79 5.83
N GLU A 142 14.57 8.15 6.61
CA GLU A 142 14.42 8.78 7.94
C GLU A 142 13.49 10.00 7.91
N THR A 143 13.55 10.78 6.83
CA THR A 143 12.67 11.94 6.61
C THR A 143 11.18 11.59 6.61
N HIS A 144 10.82 10.40 6.17
CA HIS A 144 9.43 9.92 6.19
C HIS A 144 9.06 9.41 7.59
N LEU A 145 9.92 8.61 8.22
CA LEU A 145 9.71 8.06 9.57
C LEU A 145 9.64 9.17 10.62
N HIS A 146 10.44 10.23 10.49
CA HIS A 146 10.41 11.39 11.39
C HIS A 146 9.03 12.04 11.46
N LYS A 147 8.27 12.07 10.36
CA LYS A 147 6.90 12.61 10.34
C LYS A 147 5.97 11.82 11.28
N LEU A 148 6.12 10.49 11.33
CA LEU A 148 5.33 9.63 12.24
C LEU A 148 5.73 9.86 13.69
N LEU A 149 7.04 9.99 13.96
CA LEU A 149 7.57 10.29 15.29
C LEU A 149 7.02 11.62 15.84
N VAL A 150 6.95 12.66 15.00
CA VAL A 150 6.37 13.97 15.38
C VAL A 150 4.89 13.83 15.76
N LEU A 151 4.11 13.05 15.01
CA LEU A 151 2.71 12.78 15.33
C LEU A 151 2.56 12.01 16.64
N GLN A 152 3.40 11.01 16.87
CA GLN A 152 3.40 10.26 18.11
C GLN A 152 3.72 11.14 19.31
N LYS A 153 4.74 12.00 19.22
CA LYS A 153 5.06 12.99 20.26
C LYS A 153 3.91 13.97 20.51
N ARG A 154 3.20 14.38 19.44
CA ARG A 154 2.01 15.24 19.57
C ARG A 154 0.87 14.54 20.31
N ALA A 155 0.62 13.27 20.02
CA ALA A 155 -0.38 12.48 20.72
C ALA A 155 -0.07 12.39 22.22
N PHE A 156 1.18 12.07 22.59
CA PHE A 156 1.60 12.03 24.00
C PHE A 156 1.46 13.37 24.69
N ARG A 157 1.86 14.47 24.05
CA ARG A 157 1.69 15.81 24.63
C ARG A 157 0.22 16.12 24.95
N LEU A 158 -0.71 15.77 24.05
CA LEU A 158 -2.13 15.97 24.25
C LEU A 158 -2.71 15.15 25.41
N MET A 159 -2.15 13.96 25.68
CA MET A 159 -2.62 13.09 26.76
C MET A 159 -2.03 13.44 28.14
N PHE A 160 -0.79 13.93 28.18
CA PHE A 160 -0.07 14.09 29.44
C PHE A 160 0.18 15.54 29.85
N PHE A 161 0.19 16.46 28.89
CA PHE A 161 0.48 17.89 29.15
C PHE A 161 -0.72 18.73 28.70
N SER A 162 -1.69 18.86 29.56
CA SER A 162 -2.83 19.77 29.39
C SER A 162 -2.72 20.92 30.38
#